data_54d6b3cc9d8fc37fa465079ab81ac71e
#
_entry.id   54d6b3cc9d8fc37fa465079ab81ac71e
#
_cell.length_a   1.000
_cell.length_b   1.000
_cell.length_c   1.000
_cell.angle_alpha   90.00
_cell.angle_beta   90.00
_cell.angle_gamma   90.00
#
_symmetry.space_group_name_H-M   'P 1'
#
loop_
_entity.id
_entity.type
_entity.pdbx_description
1 polymer ?
#
loop_
_entity_poly.entity_id
_entity_poly.type
_entity_poly.pdbx_seq_one_letter_code
_entity_poly.pdbx_strand_id
1 'polypeptide(L)'
;MNKCNVLCFDGGGIRGALTLRLLGRLTNKLTEILKKVDLFSGTSTGAIIALGLSAGLKLSELEKLYSTDICRKVFKPCSSGLLRPKYNIKRFQEVISSIFPSDMCLKDLKHKVVIPAFKVTGKDKTGWCPVFFSNFNNSDNSDKLLIDVAMASCAAPVYFSSYKGYIDGGVVANNPSAVALSSAMGMLAPQHSLNTLRLFSIGTGYLPNYIEYNTKIWGALQWLLSTKPPVPLINLLMDGDARADDMITSQLIGDKYHRLNPVLPEPIGMDQYGKIDFLKEYA
;
A
#
# COMPACT_ATOMS: atom_id res chain seq x y z
N MET A 1 -13.97 14.04 -24.27
CA MET A 1 -13.68 14.16 -22.83
C MET A 1 -12.33 13.52 -22.57
N ASN A 2 -11.43 14.17 -21.84
CA ASN A 2 -10.14 13.61 -21.49
C ASN A 2 -10.34 12.43 -20.52
N LYS A 3 -9.68 11.31 -20.80
CA LYS A 3 -9.67 10.14 -19.91
C LYS A 3 -8.75 10.40 -18.74
N CYS A 4 -9.11 9.93 -17.55
CA CYS A 4 -8.25 9.95 -16.39
C CYS A 4 -7.82 8.50 -16.08
N ASN A 5 -6.53 8.24 -16.12
CA ASN A 5 -5.93 6.94 -15.92
C ASN A 5 -5.36 6.87 -14.50
N VAL A 6 -5.86 5.93 -13.73
CA VAL A 6 -5.49 5.70 -12.33
C VAL A 6 -4.70 4.41 -12.22
N LEU A 7 -3.58 4.42 -11.49
CA LEU A 7 -2.79 3.23 -11.20
C LEU A 7 -2.65 3.04 -9.70
N CYS A 8 -3.12 1.87 -9.21
CA CYS A 8 -3.16 1.55 -7.78
C CYS A 8 -2.25 0.38 -7.43
N PHE A 9 -1.70 0.41 -6.21
CA PHE A 9 -0.83 -0.63 -5.67
C PHE A 9 -1.25 -1.01 -4.25
N ASP A 10 -1.48 -2.30 -4.03
CA ASP A 10 -1.89 -2.81 -2.72
C ASP A 10 -0.76 -2.77 -1.68
N GLY A 11 -1.17 -2.83 -0.40
CA GLY A 11 -0.30 -3.14 0.71
C GLY A 11 0.13 -4.62 0.74
N GLY A 12 1.24 -4.91 1.42
CA GLY A 12 1.69 -6.30 1.55
C GLY A 12 3.17 -6.52 1.92
N GLY A 13 3.86 -5.51 2.41
CA GLY A 13 5.25 -5.62 2.88
C GLY A 13 6.22 -6.08 1.79
N ILE A 14 7.01 -7.13 2.03
CA ILE A 14 8.00 -7.66 1.06
C ILE A 14 7.36 -8.14 -0.24
N ARG A 15 6.05 -8.42 -0.23
CA ARG A 15 5.33 -8.85 -1.43
C ARG A 15 5.21 -7.75 -2.50
N GLY A 16 5.58 -6.51 -2.19
CA GLY A 16 5.81 -5.45 -3.17
C GLY A 16 6.86 -5.81 -4.24
N ALA A 17 7.73 -6.79 -3.97
CA ALA A 17 8.62 -7.39 -4.97
C ALA A 17 7.86 -8.02 -6.15
N LEU A 18 6.77 -8.73 -5.85
CA LEU A 18 5.85 -9.28 -6.86
C LEU A 18 5.19 -8.16 -7.66
N THR A 19 4.65 -7.14 -6.97
CA THR A 19 4.00 -5.97 -7.59
C THR A 19 4.92 -5.27 -8.58
N LEU A 20 6.16 -4.98 -8.19
CA LEU A 20 7.15 -4.33 -9.06
C LEU A 20 7.50 -5.22 -10.26
N ARG A 21 7.63 -6.52 -10.06
CA ARG A 21 7.92 -7.45 -11.16
C ARG A 21 6.78 -7.54 -12.16
N LEU A 22 5.53 -7.60 -11.68
CA LEU A 22 4.32 -7.54 -12.52
C LEU A 22 4.25 -6.21 -13.29
N LEU A 23 4.51 -5.10 -12.61
CA LEU A 23 4.57 -3.78 -13.24
C LEU A 23 5.68 -3.71 -14.29
N GLY A 24 6.86 -4.26 -14.02
CA GLY A 24 7.98 -4.33 -14.97
C GLY A 24 7.60 -5.09 -16.24
N ARG A 25 6.92 -6.24 -16.10
CA ARG A 25 6.42 -7.00 -17.26
C ARG A 25 5.38 -6.23 -18.07
N LEU A 26 4.50 -5.49 -17.37
CA LEU A 26 3.49 -4.64 -18.02
C LEU A 26 4.16 -3.49 -18.78
N THR A 27 5.12 -2.79 -18.18
CA THR A 27 5.82 -1.66 -18.79
C THR A 27 6.70 -2.08 -19.96
N ASN A 28 7.26 -3.28 -19.96
CA ASN A 28 8.00 -3.82 -21.08
C ASN A 28 7.11 -4.07 -22.30
N LYS A 29 5.82 -4.41 -22.09
CA LYS A 29 4.83 -4.58 -23.16
C LYS A 29 4.19 -3.27 -23.58
N LEU A 30 4.02 -2.34 -22.65
CA LEU A 30 3.32 -1.05 -22.80
C LEU A 30 4.23 0.09 -22.32
N THR A 31 5.28 0.37 -23.10
CA THR A 31 6.39 1.26 -22.72
C THR A 31 5.98 2.66 -22.26
N GLU A 32 4.82 3.15 -22.72
CA GLU A 32 4.33 4.50 -22.40
C GLU A 32 3.26 4.53 -21.31
N ILE A 33 2.96 3.38 -20.68
CA ILE A 33 1.82 3.29 -19.75
C ILE A 33 1.99 4.23 -18.55
N LEU A 34 3.18 4.29 -17.96
CA LEU A 34 3.45 5.12 -16.78
C LEU A 34 3.35 6.62 -17.09
N LYS A 35 3.69 7.04 -18.31
CA LYS A 35 3.56 8.44 -18.73
C LYS A 35 2.11 8.89 -18.90
N LYS A 36 1.20 7.94 -19.08
CA LYS A 36 -0.25 8.19 -19.27
C LYS A 36 -1.05 8.11 -17.97
N VAL A 37 -0.39 7.85 -16.84
CA VAL A 37 -1.05 7.82 -15.53
C VAL A 37 -1.24 9.24 -15.03
N ASP A 38 -2.47 9.59 -14.71
CA ASP A 38 -2.83 10.89 -14.15
C ASP A 38 -2.78 10.87 -12.61
N LEU A 39 -3.13 9.73 -12.00
CA LEU A 39 -3.20 9.55 -10.56
C LEU A 39 -2.57 8.21 -10.14
N PHE A 40 -1.60 8.25 -9.25
CA PHE A 40 -1.09 7.08 -8.56
C PHE A 40 -1.69 6.96 -7.16
N SER A 41 -2.02 5.76 -6.75
CA SER A 41 -2.42 5.46 -5.37
C SER A 41 -1.70 4.22 -4.88
N GLY A 42 -1.42 4.17 -3.59
CA GLY A 42 -0.77 3.00 -3.03
C GLY A 42 -0.85 2.99 -1.51
N THR A 43 -0.92 1.80 -0.95
CA THR A 43 -0.98 1.58 0.49
C THR A 43 0.26 0.84 0.95
N SER A 44 0.86 1.26 2.08
CA SER A 44 2.02 0.57 2.66
C SER A 44 3.15 0.40 1.63
N THR A 45 3.57 -0.82 1.32
CA THR A 45 4.54 -1.08 0.24
C THR A 45 4.12 -0.46 -1.10
N GLY A 46 2.82 -0.45 -1.40
CA GLY A 46 2.25 0.22 -2.58
C GLY A 46 2.42 1.74 -2.53
N ALA A 47 2.41 2.35 -1.33
CA ALA A 47 2.66 3.77 -1.16
C ALA A 47 4.09 4.14 -1.58
N ILE A 48 5.08 3.32 -1.21
CA ILE A 48 6.47 3.51 -1.63
C ILE A 48 6.58 3.48 -3.16
N ILE A 49 5.89 2.52 -3.80
CA ILE A 49 5.88 2.38 -5.26
C ILE A 49 5.20 3.61 -5.92
N ALA A 50 4.01 3.98 -5.46
CA ALA A 50 3.26 5.11 -5.99
C ALA A 50 4.02 6.44 -5.86
N LEU A 51 4.56 6.73 -4.67
CA LEU A 51 5.36 7.92 -4.40
C LEU A 51 6.65 7.93 -5.23
N GLY A 52 7.35 6.80 -5.31
CA GLY A 52 8.59 6.68 -6.08
C GLY A 52 8.38 6.92 -7.57
N LEU A 53 7.36 6.32 -8.17
CA LEU A 53 7.02 6.54 -9.57
C LEU A 53 6.60 8.01 -9.82
N SER A 54 5.82 8.59 -8.91
CA SER A 54 5.39 9.99 -9.00
C SER A 54 6.55 10.97 -8.83
N ALA A 55 7.56 10.62 -8.04
CA ALA A 55 8.80 11.38 -7.90
C ALA A 55 9.76 11.20 -9.11
N GLY A 56 9.45 10.27 -10.01
CA GLY A 56 10.24 10.00 -11.21
C GLY A 56 11.35 8.96 -11.02
N LEU A 57 11.30 8.17 -9.95
CA LEU A 57 12.22 7.04 -9.76
C LEU A 57 11.97 5.96 -10.82
N LYS A 58 13.06 5.32 -11.26
CA LYS A 58 12.98 4.18 -12.17
C LYS A 58 12.52 2.93 -11.42
N LEU A 59 11.85 2.02 -12.11
CA LEU A 59 11.47 0.73 -11.54
C LEU A 59 12.67 -0.02 -10.95
N SER A 60 13.82 0.02 -11.61
CA SER A 60 15.05 -0.62 -11.13
C SER A 60 15.57 -0.03 -9.80
N GLU A 61 15.27 1.24 -9.50
CA GLU A 61 15.64 1.85 -8.23
C GLU A 61 14.69 1.39 -7.12
N LEU A 62 13.40 1.29 -7.42
CA LEU A 62 12.40 0.73 -6.50
C LEU A 62 12.63 -0.77 -6.24
N GLU A 63 12.98 -1.56 -7.26
CA GLU A 63 13.29 -2.98 -7.11
C GLU A 63 14.46 -3.26 -6.16
N LYS A 64 15.44 -2.36 -6.07
CA LYS A 64 16.56 -2.48 -5.12
C LYS A 64 16.11 -2.52 -3.67
N LEU A 65 15.02 -1.81 -3.32
CA LEU A 65 14.45 -1.82 -1.96
C LEU A 65 13.99 -3.22 -1.54
N TYR A 66 13.57 -4.02 -2.52
CA TYR A 66 13.13 -5.40 -2.33
C TYR A 66 14.28 -6.40 -2.62
N SER A 67 15.48 -6.07 -2.19
CA SER A 67 16.57 -7.04 -2.08
C SER A 67 16.50 -7.74 -0.73
N THR A 68 16.95 -9.00 -0.69
CA THR A 68 17.00 -9.80 0.54
C THR A 68 17.80 -9.09 1.64
N ASP A 69 18.90 -8.42 1.30
CA ASP A 69 19.77 -7.74 2.27
C ASP A 69 19.11 -6.49 2.88
N ILE A 70 18.46 -5.66 2.04
CA ILE A 70 17.75 -4.47 2.54
C ILE A 70 16.57 -4.90 3.41
N CYS A 71 15.76 -5.86 2.94
CA CYS A 71 14.62 -6.35 3.72
C CYS A 71 15.07 -7.06 5.01
N ARG A 72 16.19 -7.79 5.01
CA ARG A 72 16.79 -8.34 6.24
C ARG A 72 17.15 -7.26 7.24
N LYS A 73 17.71 -6.12 6.80
CA LYS A 73 18.00 -4.97 7.68
C LYS A 73 16.73 -4.41 8.31
N VAL A 74 15.68 -4.18 7.50
CA VAL A 74 14.39 -3.62 7.94
C VAL A 74 13.68 -4.59 8.90
N PHE A 75 13.57 -5.86 8.52
CA PHE A 75 12.84 -6.90 9.25
C PHE A 75 13.76 -7.71 10.19
N LYS A 76 14.82 -7.10 10.71
CA LYS A 76 15.61 -7.67 11.80
C LYS A 76 14.84 -7.50 13.12
N PRO A 77 14.39 -8.59 13.77
CA PRO A 77 13.59 -8.51 14.97
C PRO A 77 14.32 -7.77 16.11
N CYS A 78 13.60 -6.98 16.88
CA CYS A 78 14.06 -6.37 18.13
C CYS A 78 13.17 -6.75 19.31
N SER A 79 12.02 -7.37 19.06
CA SER A 79 11.12 -7.94 20.06
C SER A 79 10.28 -9.07 19.47
N SER A 80 9.46 -9.73 20.28
CA SER A 80 8.49 -10.75 19.84
C SER A 80 7.29 -10.20 19.09
N GLY A 81 7.03 -8.89 19.13
CA GLY A 81 5.83 -8.27 18.59
C GLY A 81 4.61 -8.33 19.54
N LEU A 82 4.75 -8.97 20.71
CA LEU A 82 3.63 -9.15 21.66
C LEU A 82 3.40 -7.92 22.53
N LEU A 83 4.45 -7.42 23.19
CA LEU A 83 4.38 -6.26 24.10
C LEU A 83 5.01 -5.00 23.49
N ARG A 84 5.83 -5.16 22.48
CA ARG A 84 6.51 -4.08 21.74
C ARG A 84 6.53 -4.42 20.27
N PRO A 85 6.65 -3.41 19.38
CA PRO A 85 6.75 -3.64 17.95
C PRO A 85 7.86 -4.62 17.60
N LYS A 86 7.61 -5.51 16.65
CA LYS A 86 8.55 -6.56 16.24
C LYS A 86 9.83 -5.99 15.63
N TYR A 87 9.73 -4.87 14.92
CA TYR A 87 10.82 -4.25 14.16
C TYR A 87 11.05 -2.80 14.56
N ASN A 88 12.28 -2.34 14.36
CA ASN A 88 12.68 -0.97 14.63
C ASN A 88 12.34 -0.07 13.42
N ILE A 89 11.36 0.82 13.59
CA ILE A 89 10.91 1.74 12.54
C ILE A 89 12.02 2.69 12.03
N LYS A 90 13.03 3.00 12.84
CA LYS A 90 14.16 3.85 12.41
C LYS A 90 14.99 3.20 11.31
N ARG A 91 15.21 1.86 11.36
CA ARG A 91 15.91 1.14 10.28
C ARG A 91 15.13 1.21 8.96
N PHE A 92 13.80 1.16 9.05
CA PHE A 92 12.95 1.32 7.89
C PHE A 92 13.02 2.75 7.36
N GLN A 93 12.94 3.74 8.24
CA GLN A 93 13.09 5.16 7.88
C GLN A 93 14.44 5.45 7.19
N GLU A 94 15.55 4.87 7.65
CA GLU A 94 16.85 4.99 6.99
C GLU A 94 16.80 4.50 5.53
N VAL A 95 16.13 3.37 5.28
CA VAL A 95 15.95 2.84 3.91
C VAL A 95 15.10 3.77 3.06
N ILE A 96 13.97 4.26 3.57
CA ILE A 96 13.11 5.21 2.85
C ILE A 96 13.84 6.53 2.58
N SER A 97 14.62 7.02 3.55
CA SER A 97 15.42 8.25 3.39
C SER A 97 16.58 8.10 2.40
N SER A 98 16.94 6.88 2.03
CA SER A 98 17.98 6.66 1.00
C SER A 98 17.48 6.80 -0.44
N ILE A 99 16.15 6.82 -0.64
CA ILE A 99 15.53 6.90 -1.98
C ILE A 99 14.80 8.21 -2.24
N PHE A 100 14.28 8.85 -1.19
CA PHE A 100 13.59 10.13 -1.33
C PHE A 100 14.46 11.27 -0.83
N PRO A 101 14.51 12.41 -1.55
CA PRO A 101 15.12 13.64 -1.04
C PRO A 101 14.49 14.06 0.28
N SER A 102 15.33 14.54 1.20
CA SER A 102 14.89 14.85 2.58
C SER A 102 13.89 16.00 2.69
N ASP A 103 13.85 16.87 1.69
CA ASP A 103 13.03 18.10 1.59
C ASP A 103 11.87 17.96 0.60
N MET A 104 11.78 16.87 -0.16
CA MET A 104 10.74 16.69 -1.17
C MET A 104 9.37 16.48 -0.51
N CYS A 105 8.41 17.31 -0.90
CA CYS A 105 7.03 17.30 -0.46
C CYS A 105 6.08 16.70 -1.51
N LEU A 106 4.86 16.37 -1.12
CA LEU A 106 3.84 15.87 -2.05
C LEU A 106 3.57 16.84 -3.20
N LYS A 107 3.58 18.15 -2.95
CA LYS A 107 3.37 19.19 -3.98
C LYS A 107 4.43 19.19 -5.09
N ASP A 108 5.63 18.66 -4.81
CA ASP A 108 6.75 18.63 -5.75
C ASP A 108 6.67 17.47 -6.74
N LEU A 109 5.70 16.56 -6.54
CA LEU A 109 5.49 15.40 -7.39
C LEU A 109 4.92 15.78 -8.76
N LYS A 110 5.41 15.11 -9.80
CA LYS A 110 4.98 15.33 -11.19
C LYS A 110 3.57 14.84 -11.48
N HIS A 111 3.16 13.77 -10.79
CA HIS A 111 1.83 13.15 -10.94
C HIS A 111 0.99 13.38 -9.69
N LYS A 112 -0.33 13.31 -9.85
CA LYS A 112 -1.22 13.31 -8.69
C LYS A 112 -1.08 12.01 -7.92
N VAL A 113 -1.17 12.11 -6.59
CA VAL A 113 -1.11 10.95 -5.69
C VAL A 113 -2.22 11.01 -4.65
N VAL A 114 -2.65 9.84 -4.20
CA VAL A 114 -3.44 9.67 -2.99
C VAL A 114 -2.93 8.45 -2.22
N ILE A 115 -2.52 8.67 -0.97
CA ILE A 115 -1.85 7.68 -0.13
C ILE A 115 -2.61 7.52 1.18
N PRO A 116 -3.23 6.34 1.42
CA PRO A 116 -3.93 6.06 2.66
C PRO A 116 -2.99 5.90 3.86
N ALA A 117 -3.43 6.40 4.99
CA ALA A 117 -2.91 6.12 6.34
C ALA A 117 -4.05 6.22 7.34
N PHE A 118 -3.83 5.81 8.59
CA PHE A 118 -4.82 5.95 9.63
C PHE A 118 -4.25 6.71 10.84
N LYS A 119 -4.92 7.77 11.25
CA LYS A 119 -4.53 8.58 12.39
C LYS A 119 -5.06 7.96 13.67
N VAL A 120 -4.16 7.70 14.64
CA VAL A 120 -4.51 7.11 15.94
C VAL A 120 -4.25 8.02 17.11
N THR A 121 -3.32 8.99 16.96
CA THR A 121 -3.02 9.97 18.01
C THR A 121 -2.87 11.36 17.42
N GLY A 122 -3.20 12.37 18.22
CA GLY A 122 -3.08 13.78 17.87
C GLY A 122 -3.72 14.65 18.93
N LYS A 123 -3.37 15.93 18.94
CA LYS A 123 -3.92 16.92 19.87
C LYS A 123 -5.22 17.56 19.34
N ASP A 124 -5.54 17.32 18.07
CA ASP A 124 -6.78 17.77 17.49
C ASP A 124 -7.97 16.92 17.96
N LYS A 125 -9.14 17.50 17.94
CA LYS A 125 -10.38 16.85 18.40
C LYS A 125 -10.97 15.84 17.39
N THR A 126 -10.27 15.52 16.31
CA THR A 126 -10.81 14.67 15.23
C THR A 126 -10.88 13.18 15.61
N GLY A 127 -10.15 12.75 16.65
CA GLY A 127 -10.10 11.34 17.07
C GLY A 127 -9.43 10.43 16.05
N TRP A 128 -9.76 9.15 16.09
CA TRP A 128 -9.31 8.18 15.12
C TRP A 128 -9.99 8.42 13.77
N CYS A 129 -9.20 8.55 12.70
CA CYS A 129 -9.76 8.76 11.38
C CYS A 129 -8.82 8.29 10.25
N PRO A 130 -9.39 7.84 9.11
CA PRO A 130 -8.65 7.68 7.87
C PRO A 130 -8.04 9.01 7.44
N VAL A 131 -6.83 8.96 6.89
CA VAL A 131 -6.19 10.11 6.27
C VAL A 131 -5.71 9.71 4.87
N PHE A 132 -6.08 10.50 3.88
CA PHE A 132 -5.69 10.32 2.50
C PHE A 132 -4.76 11.47 2.11
N PHE A 133 -3.45 11.22 2.23
CA PHE A 133 -2.44 12.20 1.84
C PHE A 133 -2.45 12.40 0.33
N SER A 134 -2.53 13.64 -0.13
CA SER A 134 -2.60 13.94 -1.55
C SER A 134 -1.92 15.27 -1.89
N ASN A 135 -1.57 15.46 -3.17
CA ASN A 135 -1.08 16.69 -3.74
C ASN A 135 -2.11 17.37 -4.65
N PHE A 136 -3.39 17.16 -4.37
CA PHE A 136 -4.45 17.84 -5.11
C PHE A 136 -4.49 19.34 -4.73
N ASN A 137 -5.07 20.14 -5.61
CA ASN A 137 -5.31 21.54 -5.32
C ASN A 137 -6.21 21.64 -4.07
N ASN A 138 -5.87 22.49 -3.11
CA ASN A 138 -6.54 22.66 -1.82
C ASN A 138 -6.40 21.47 -0.84
N SER A 139 -5.40 20.60 -1.01
CA SER A 139 -5.09 19.59 0.00
C SER A 139 -4.24 20.19 1.12
N ASP A 140 -4.71 20.09 2.36
CA ASP A 140 -3.95 20.50 3.56
C ASP A 140 -2.67 19.66 3.79
N ASN A 141 -2.50 18.62 2.99
CA ASN A 141 -1.39 17.67 3.11
C ASN A 141 -0.30 17.86 2.03
N SER A 142 -0.46 18.79 1.10
CA SER A 142 0.45 19.00 -0.04
C SER A 142 1.90 19.30 0.39
N ASP A 143 2.10 19.92 1.55
CA ASP A 143 3.41 20.25 2.13
C ASP A 143 4.03 19.13 2.96
N LYS A 144 3.39 17.95 3.05
CA LYS A 144 3.96 16.82 3.78
C LYS A 144 5.12 16.22 3.02
N LEU A 145 6.20 15.93 3.74
CA LEU A 145 7.38 15.26 3.17
C LEU A 145 7.02 13.85 2.67
N LEU A 146 7.58 13.46 1.51
CA LEU A 146 7.38 12.12 0.96
C LEU A 146 7.77 11.02 1.96
N ILE A 147 8.91 11.21 2.63
CA ILE A 147 9.38 10.29 3.66
C ILE A 147 8.33 10.12 4.75
N ASP A 148 7.75 11.21 5.25
CA ASP A 148 6.73 11.15 6.30
C ASP A 148 5.46 10.45 5.85
N VAL A 149 5.02 10.70 4.62
CA VAL A 149 3.83 10.06 4.05
C VAL A 149 4.06 8.57 3.83
N ALA A 150 5.21 8.18 3.26
CA ALA A 150 5.58 6.78 3.11
C ALA A 150 5.62 6.04 4.45
N MET A 151 6.30 6.65 5.45
CA MET A 151 6.42 6.07 6.79
C MET A 151 5.07 5.96 7.50
N ALA A 152 4.17 6.96 7.36
CA ALA A 152 2.83 6.93 7.93
C ALA A 152 1.99 5.79 7.35
N SER A 153 2.01 5.64 6.00
CA SER A 153 1.28 4.59 5.30
C SER A 153 1.83 3.18 5.55
N CYS A 154 3.11 3.05 5.95
CA CYS A 154 3.79 1.78 6.15
C CYS A 154 3.97 1.37 7.63
N ALA A 155 3.44 2.12 8.58
CA ALA A 155 3.59 1.85 10.01
C ALA A 155 2.62 0.74 10.47
N ALA A 156 2.80 -0.49 9.98
CA ALA A 156 1.91 -1.62 10.22
C ALA A 156 1.89 -2.01 11.70
N PRO A 157 0.70 -2.04 12.36
CA PRO A 157 0.55 -2.48 13.75
C PRO A 157 1.18 -3.85 13.97
N VAL A 158 1.72 -4.10 15.18
CA VAL A 158 2.49 -5.28 15.55
C VAL A 158 3.90 -5.32 14.95
N TYR A 159 4.05 -4.93 13.68
CA TYR A 159 5.35 -4.91 12.99
C TYR A 159 6.19 -3.70 13.38
N PHE A 160 5.61 -2.51 13.30
CA PHE A 160 6.26 -1.24 13.59
C PHE A 160 5.49 -0.41 14.62
N SER A 161 6.18 0.52 15.28
CA SER A 161 5.51 1.57 16.05
C SER A 161 4.75 2.52 15.11
N SER A 162 3.72 3.20 15.64
CA SER A 162 3.10 4.32 14.94
C SER A 162 4.14 5.39 14.58
N TYR A 163 3.96 6.04 13.43
CA TYR A 163 4.84 7.09 12.95
C TYR A 163 4.12 8.44 12.97
N LYS A 164 4.61 9.39 13.77
CA LYS A 164 3.99 10.73 13.93
C LYS A 164 2.47 10.70 14.16
N GLY A 165 2.00 9.68 14.90
CA GLY A 165 0.57 9.52 15.22
C GLY A 165 -0.25 8.76 14.19
N TYR A 166 0.37 8.19 13.17
CA TYR A 166 -0.27 7.39 12.12
C TYR A 166 0.12 5.92 12.23
N ILE A 167 -0.76 5.06 11.74
CA ILE A 167 -0.52 3.65 11.44
C ILE A 167 -0.82 3.38 9.97
N ASP A 168 -0.43 2.20 9.51
CA ASP A 168 -0.54 1.73 8.12
C ASP A 168 -1.93 1.95 7.52
N GLY A 169 -1.96 2.41 6.27
CA GLY A 169 -3.18 2.61 5.51
C GLY A 169 -3.95 1.34 5.21
N GLY A 170 -3.30 0.17 5.32
CA GLY A 170 -3.93 -1.13 5.12
C GLY A 170 -5.04 -1.48 6.12
N VAL A 171 -5.19 -0.71 7.19
CA VAL A 171 -6.31 -0.87 8.12
C VAL A 171 -7.62 -0.25 7.59
N VAL A 172 -7.58 0.53 6.50
CA VAL A 172 -8.75 1.22 5.93
C VAL A 172 -8.86 1.14 4.41
N ALA A 173 -7.76 0.89 3.70
CA ALA A 173 -7.71 0.79 2.24
C ALA A 173 -6.47 0.01 1.81
N ASN A 174 -6.42 -1.30 2.10
CA ASN A 174 -5.28 -2.13 1.71
C ASN A 174 -5.15 -2.24 0.18
N ASN A 175 -6.28 -2.31 -0.53
CA ASN A 175 -6.39 -2.05 -1.96
C ASN A 175 -6.96 -0.63 -2.14
N PRO A 176 -6.16 0.38 -2.51
CA PRO A 176 -6.63 1.77 -2.52
C PRO A 176 -7.50 2.14 -3.73
N SER A 177 -8.04 1.16 -4.47
CA SER A 177 -8.78 1.40 -5.72
C SER A 177 -10.03 2.25 -5.51
N ALA A 178 -10.86 1.95 -4.49
CA ALA A 178 -12.07 2.71 -4.21
C ALA A 178 -11.74 4.14 -3.74
N VAL A 179 -10.70 4.29 -2.90
CA VAL A 179 -10.20 5.60 -2.45
C VAL A 179 -9.68 6.42 -3.64
N ALA A 180 -8.91 5.81 -4.53
CA ALA A 180 -8.37 6.49 -5.71
C ALA A 180 -9.48 6.89 -6.68
N LEU A 181 -10.48 6.02 -6.89
CA LEU A 181 -11.65 6.30 -7.71
C LEU A 181 -12.45 7.49 -7.16
N SER A 182 -12.77 7.46 -5.88
CA SER A 182 -13.47 8.55 -5.18
C SER A 182 -12.70 9.85 -5.23
N SER A 183 -11.38 9.79 -5.01
CA SER A 183 -10.50 10.96 -5.06
C SER A 183 -10.43 11.55 -6.46
N ALA A 184 -10.32 10.71 -7.50
CA ALA A 184 -10.34 11.17 -8.88
C ALA A 184 -11.67 11.86 -9.25
N MET A 185 -12.79 11.36 -8.76
CA MET A 185 -14.10 11.98 -8.95
C MET A 185 -14.24 13.31 -8.23
N GLY A 186 -13.85 13.38 -6.94
CA GLY A 186 -14.06 14.55 -6.10
C GLY A 186 -13.07 15.68 -6.34
N MET A 187 -11.82 15.36 -6.61
CA MET A 187 -10.72 16.33 -6.62
C MET A 187 -10.22 16.70 -8.01
N LEU A 188 -10.43 15.86 -9.00
CA LEU A 188 -10.15 16.18 -10.41
C LEU A 188 -11.39 16.69 -11.16
N ALA A 189 -12.56 16.75 -10.49
CA ALA A 189 -13.80 17.33 -11.03
C ALA A 189 -13.69 18.87 -11.22
N PRO A 190 -14.54 19.48 -12.09
CA PRO A 190 -15.80 18.96 -12.62
C PRO A 190 -15.68 18.15 -13.94
N GLN A 191 -14.48 17.86 -14.43
CA GLN A 191 -14.27 17.32 -15.77
C GLN A 191 -14.35 15.80 -15.87
N HIS A 192 -14.30 15.07 -14.75
CA HIS A 192 -14.30 13.61 -14.72
C HIS A 192 -15.63 13.04 -14.23
N SER A 193 -16.06 11.99 -14.89
CA SER A 193 -17.19 11.15 -14.51
C SER A 193 -16.74 9.70 -14.48
N LEU A 194 -17.51 8.79 -13.91
CA LEU A 194 -17.21 7.35 -13.94
C LEU A 194 -16.97 6.84 -15.38
N ASN A 195 -17.55 7.52 -16.39
CA ASN A 195 -17.36 7.15 -17.79
C ASN A 195 -15.97 7.51 -18.34
N THR A 196 -15.29 8.47 -17.77
CA THR A 196 -13.97 8.92 -18.23
C THR A 196 -12.82 8.29 -17.43
N LEU A 197 -13.12 7.65 -16.29
CA LEU A 197 -12.13 7.01 -15.45
C LEU A 197 -11.74 5.63 -15.97
N ARG A 198 -10.47 5.32 -15.89
CA ARG A 198 -9.87 4.00 -16.10
C ARG A 198 -8.95 3.71 -14.95
N LEU A 199 -9.08 2.55 -14.33
CA LEU A 199 -8.28 2.18 -13.18
C LEU A 199 -7.64 0.83 -13.40
N PHE A 200 -6.32 0.80 -13.24
CA PHE A 200 -5.53 -0.42 -13.18
C PHE A 200 -5.01 -0.60 -11.76
N SER A 201 -5.25 -1.77 -11.17
CA SER A 201 -4.82 -2.11 -9.81
C SER A 201 -3.89 -3.30 -9.84
N ILE A 202 -2.73 -3.19 -9.17
CA ILE A 202 -1.76 -4.27 -9.04
C ILE A 202 -1.65 -4.64 -7.58
N GLY A 203 -2.04 -5.88 -7.27
CA GLY A 203 -1.95 -6.43 -5.93
C GLY A 203 -0.57 -6.98 -5.59
N THR A 204 -0.46 -7.48 -4.37
CA THR A 204 0.73 -8.13 -3.82
C THR A 204 0.61 -9.65 -3.79
N GLY A 205 -0.34 -10.19 -4.56
CA GLY A 205 -0.74 -11.58 -4.48
C GLY A 205 -1.66 -11.86 -3.30
N TYR A 206 -2.54 -12.83 -3.42
CA TYR A 206 -3.42 -13.27 -2.35
C TYR A 206 -3.44 -14.79 -2.24
N LEU A 207 -3.78 -15.29 -1.06
CA LEU A 207 -4.08 -16.69 -0.84
C LEU A 207 -5.53 -16.77 -0.38
N PRO A 208 -6.35 -17.67 -0.94
CA PRO A 208 -7.67 -17.96 -0.40
C PRO A 208 -7.51 -18.62 0.98
N ASN A 209 -7.44 -17.81 2.03
CA ASN A 209 -7.31 -18.30 3.41
C ASN A 209 -8.68 -18.56 4.00
N TYR A 210 -8.77 -19.59 4.83
CA TYR A 210 -9.89 -19.86 5.72
C TYR A 210 -9.36 -20.39 7.06
N ILE A 211 -10.17 -20.24 8.11
CA ILE A 211 -9.82 -20.74 9.43
C ILE A 211 -10.44 -22.12 9.56
N GLU A 212 -9.60 -23.16 9.61
CA GLU A 212 -10.04 -24.56 9.72
C GLU A 212 -10.62 -24.92 11.11
N TYR A 213 -10.37 -24.08 12.10
CA TYR A 213 -10.78 -24.33 13.47
C TYR A 213 -12.20 -23.83 13.77
N ASN A 214 -12.82 -24.41 14.78
CA ASN A 214 -14.11 -23.92 15.28
C ASN A 214 -13.93 -22.56 15.98
N THR A 215 -14.29 -21.49 15.29
CA THR A 215 -14.17 -20.12 15.79
C THR A 215 -15.25 -19.72 16.80
N LYS A 216 -16.27 -20.57 17.04
CA LYS A 216 -17.38 -20.27 17.96
C LYS A 216 -16.93 -20.01 19.41
N ILE A 217 -15.78 -20.59 19.79
CA ILE A 217 -15.21 -20.48 21.13
C ILE A 217 -14.00 -19.54 21.18
N TRP A 218 -13.70 -18.81 20.10
CA TRP A 218 -12.55 -17.92 20.03
C TRP A 218 -12.79 -16.65 20.83
N GLY A 219 -11.89 -16.37 21.76
CA GLY A 219 -11.77 -15.10 22.47
C GLY A 219 -10.66 -14.22 21.90
N ALA A 220 -10.35 -13.12 22.58
CA ALA A 220 -9.36 -12.15 22.13
C ALA A 220 -7.97 -12.77 21.84
N LEU A 221 -7.54 -13.72 22.67
CA LEU A 221 -6.23 -14.35 22.49
C LEU A 221 -6.12 -15.09 21.15
N GLN A 222 -7.15 -15.86 20.78
CA GLN A 222 -7.15 -16.59 19.52
C GLN A 222 -7.18 -15.63 18.32
N TRP A 223 -8.05 -14.62 18.37
CA TRP A 223 -8.17 -13.63 17.29
C TRP A 223 -6.92 -12.80 17.09
N LEU A 224 -6.17 -12.50 18.15
CA LEU A 224 -5.00 -11.63 18.11
C LEU A 224 -3.67 -12.39 18.02
N LEU A 225 -3.59 -13.59 18.60
CA LEU A 225 -2.32 -14.28 18.83
C LEU A 225 -2.24 -15.68 18.21
N SER A 226 -3.27 -16.14 17.50
CA SER A 226 -3.18 -17.41 16.78
C SER A 226 -1.98 -17.42 15.82
N THR A 227 -1.39 -18.61 15.69
CA THR A 227 -0.27 -18.84 14.77
C THR A 227 -0.70 -19.44 13.44
N LYS A 228 -1.97 -19.91 13.36
CA LYS A 228 -2.54 -20.54 12.15
C LYS A 228 -4.00 -20.09 11.93
N PRO A 229 -4.21 -19.06 11.09
CA PRO A 229 -3.24 -18.14 10.52
C PRO A 229 -2.64 -17.21 11.58
N PRO A 230 -1.44 -16.65 11.37
CA PRO A 230 -0.85 -15.72 12.33
C PRO A 230 -1.62 -14.39 12.33
N VAL A 231 -1.86 -13.83 13.53
CA VAL A 231 -2.57 -12.56 13.76
C VAL A 231 -3.87 -12.47 12.93
N PRO A 232 -4.81 -13.42 13.09
CA PRO A 232 -5.91 -13.62 12.15
C PRO A 232 -6.78 -12.37 11.97
N LEU A 233 -7.05 -11.63 13.05
CA LEU A 233 -7.90 -10.46 12.98
C LEU A 233 -7.36 -9.38 12.03
N ILE A 234 -6.06 -9.08 12.10
CA ILE A 234 -5.45 -8.06 11.24
C ILE A 234 -5.46 -8.52 9.78
N ASN A 235 -5.11 -9.78 9.52
CA ASN A 235 -5.12 -10.31 8.16
C ASN A 235 -6.53 -10.34 7.57
N LEU A 236 -7.54 -10.74 8.36
CA LEU A 236 -8.93 -10.74 7.93
C LEU A 236 -9.43 -9.32 7.58
N LEU A 237 -9.07 -8.32 8.39
CA LEU A 237 -9.46 -6.94 8.12
C LEU A 237 -8.80 -6.43 6.83
N MET A 238 -7.51 -6.66 6.65
CA MET A 238 -6.79 -6.21 5.45
C MET A 238 -7.25 -6.94 4.18
N ASP A 239 -7.47 -8.25 4.25
CA ASP A 239 -7.95 -9.05 3.11
C ASP A 239 -9.42 -8.75 2.79
N GLY A 240 -10.24 -8.57 3.84
CA GLY A 240 -11.66 -8.21 3.70
C GLY A 240 -11.85 -6.85 3.05
N ASP A 241 -11.09 -5.86 3.51
CA ASP A 241 -11.06 -4.52 2.95
C ASP A 241 -10.61 -4.54 1.49
N ALA A 242 -9.49 -5.21 1.17
CA ALA A 242 -8.99 -5.30 -0.20
C ALA A 242 -9.99 -5.93 -1.17
N ARG A 243 -10.77 -6.93 -0.72
CA ARG A 243 -11.83 -7.57 -1.53
C ARG A 243 -13.07 -6.69 -1.66
N ALA A 244 -13.44 -5.97 -0.60
CA ALA A 244 -14.56 -5.02 -0.66
C ALA A 244 -14.26 -3.90 -1.65
N ASP A 245 -13.07 -3.32 -1.62
CA ASP A 245 -12.64 -2.27 -2.54
C ASP A 245 -12.56 -2.76 -3.99
N ASP A 246 -12.10 -4.00 -4.22
CA ASP A 246 -12.12 -4.66 -5.53
C ASP A 246 -13.54 -4.77 -6.08
N MET A 247 -14.46 -5.27 -5.26
CA MET A 247 -15.87 -5.41 -5.62
C MET A 247 -16.53 -4.05 -5.90
N ILE A 248 -16.34 -3.08 -5.00
CA ILE A 248 -16.91 -1.73 -5.15
C ILE A 248 -16.41 -1.08 -6.44
N THR A 249 -15.10 -1.11 -6.67
CA THR A 249 -14.50 -0.47 -7.85
C THR A 249 -14.98 -1.15 -9.14
N SER A 250 -15.01 -2.48 -9.17
CA SER A 250 -15.48 -3.23 -10.35
C SER A 250 -16.95 -2.97 -10.66
N GLN A 251 -17.80 -2.83 -9.65
CA GLN A 251 -19.22 -2.49 -9.86
C GLN A 251 -19.43 -1.05 -10.35
N LEU A 252 -18.59 -0.10 -9.88
CA LEU A 252 -18.74 1.30 -10.24
C LEU A 252 -18.29 1.63 -11.67
N ILE A 253 -17.20 1.02 -12.15
CA ILE A 253 -16.63 1.37 -13.46
C ILE A 253 -16.52 0.21 -14.45
N GLY A 254 -16.92 -1.00 -14.06
CA GLY A 254 -17.07 -2.16 -14.93
C GLY A 254 -15.80 -2.52 -15.71
N ASP A 255 -15.92 -2.61 -17.02
CA ASP A 255 -14.84 -2.95 -17.96
C ASP A 255 -13.67 -1.95 -18.00
N LYS A 256 -13.78 -0.82 -17.32
CA LYS A 256 -12.71 0.17 -17.16
C LYS A 256 -11.81 -0.09 -15.95
N TYR A 257 -12.16 -1.08 -15.13
CA TYR A 257 -11.35 -1.57 -14.03
C TYR A 257 -10.60 -2.83 -14.42
N HIS A 258 -9.30 -2.81 -14.25
CA HIS A 258 -8.45 -3.98 -14.47
C HIS A 258 -7.64 -4.26 -13.21
N ARG A 259 -7.75 -5.46 -12.68
CA ARG A 259 -7.00 -5.89 -11.51
C ARG A 259 -6.07 -7.05 -11.85
N LEU A 260 -4.81 -6.87 -11.49
CA LEU A 260 -3.77 -7.90 -11.58
C LEU A 260 -3.34 -8.27 -10.16
N ASN A 261 -3.87 -9.37 -9.65
CA ASN A 261 -3.55 -9.87 -8.31
C ASN A 261 -3.53 -11.40 -8.33
N PRO A 262 -2.37 -12.04 -8.55
CA PRO A 262 -2.30 -13.49 -8.70
C PRO A 262 -2.54 -14.24 -7.38
N VAL A 263 -3.05 -15.47 -7.49
CA VAL A 263 -3.14 -16.40 -6.36
C VAL A 263 -1.73 -16.86 -6.02
N LEU A 264 -1.34 -16.75 -4.76
CA LEU A 264 -0.05 -17.29 -4.30
C LEU A 264 -0.17 -18.80 -4.08
N PRO A 265 0.87 -19.58 -4.38
CA PRO A 265 0.83 -21.04 -4.19
C PRO A 265 0.97 -21.45 -2.72
N GLU A 266 1.45 -20.56 -1.87
CA GLU A 266 1.64 -20.76 -0.44
C GLU A 266 1.47 -19.46 0.34
N PRO A 267 1.20 -19.52 1.65
CA PRO A 267 1.16 -18.33 2.50
C PRO A 267 2.54 -17.65 2.57
N ILE A 268 2.61 -16.36 2.23
CA ILE A 268 3.81 -15.55 2.35
C ILE A 268 3.52 -14.33 3.19
N GLY A 269 4.12 -14.29 4.39
CA GLY A 269 3.98 -13.16 5.32
C GLY A 269 4.69 -11.89 4.83
N MET A 270 4.21 -10.76 5.30
CA MET A 270 4.71 -9.42 4.91
C MET A 270 6.18 -9.18 5.27
N ASP A 271 6.77 -9.99 6.13
CA ASP A 271 8.12 -9.88 6.66
C ASP A 271 9.04 -11.05 6.28
N GLN A 272 8.56 -12.01 5.49
CA GLN A 272 9.30 -13.19 5.06
C GLN A 272 10.29 -12.87 3.91
N TYR A 273 11.29 -12.03 4.18
CA TYR A 273 12.24 -11.56 3.18
C TYR A 273 13.02 -12.67 2.44
N GLY A 274 13.12 -13.87 3.01
CA GLY A 274 13.68 -15.05 2.32
C GLY A 274 12.85 -15.53 1.12
N LYS A 275 11.62 -15.04 0.95
CA LYS A 275 10.72 -15.36 -0.18
C LYS A 275 10.77 -14.34 -1.32
N ILE A 276 11.61 -13.32 -1.24
CA ILE A 276 11.66 -12.24 -2.24
C ILE A 276 12.01 -12.77 -3.64
N ASP A 277 13.03 -13.62 -3.76
CA ASP A 277 13.44 -14.15 -5.07
C ASP A 277 12.35 -15.06 -5.65
N PHE A 278 11.74 -15.90 -4.82
CA PHE A 278 10.56 -16.68 -5.21
C PHE A 278 9.43 -15.79 -5.76
N LEU A 279 9.10 -14.68 -5.07
CA LEU A 279 8.04 -13.75 -5.51
C LEU A 279 8.38 -13.09 -6.86
N LYS A 280 9.65 -12.78 -7.10
CA LYS A 280 10.12 -12.21 -8.38
C LYS A 280 10.05 -13.21 -9.54
N GLU A 281 10.34 -14.48 -9.27
CA GLU A 281 10.24 -15.55 -10.26
C GLU A 281 8.78 -15.90 -10.58
N TYR A 282 7.95 -15.95 -9.54
CA TYR A 282 6.53 -16.27 -9.65
C TYR A 282 5.73 -15.22 -10.44
N ALA A 283 6.13 -13.96 -10.40
CA ALA A 283 5.48 -12.87 -11.13
C ALA A 283 5.51 -13.10 -12.63
#